data_fddb6495819e357a84df9bc031cdd6e5
#
_entry.id   fddb6495819e357a84df9bc031cdd6e5
#
_cell.length_a   1.000
_cell.length_b   1.000
_cell.length_c   1.000
_cell.angle_alpha   90.00
_cell.angle_beta   90.00
_cell.angle_gamma   90.00
#
_symmetry.space_group_name_H-M   'P 1'
#
loop_
_entity.id
_entity.type
_entity.pdbx_description
1 polymer ?
#
loop_
_entity_poly.entity_id
_entity_poly.type
_entity_poly.pdbx_seq_one_letter_code
_entity_poly.pdbx_strand_id
1 'polypeptide(L)'
;MKLLLVLGSDKTFDNMSLFLKPLGFELIRYRNVQKAMDNIDEIDPVGIIVSAKDFPRHWKTLVRFIRYERSKNECPIIILKGDSFPEEEINKAMALEVNGLVLESLENPGETEKIQTLLARYVSVEDKRKNRRYRPEGWTRFDFIFSHPQNEKYITGTVKTVSSTGIAFEPDHPALTENLKTGDTVQYCSLRAGDHVVSPLCALRRPGKILSMEFLSFPKNEKELLDIYLENLPLEELKAKQEQEQK
;
A
#
# COMPACT_ATOMS: atom_id res chain seq x y z
N MET A 1 -1.01 -4.48 9.90
CA MET A 1 -1.42 -5.88 9.66
C MET A 1 -0.30 -6.57 8.90
N LYS A 2 0.17 -7.72 9.36
CA LYS A 2 1.28 -8.46 8.73
C LYS A 2 0.74 -9.33 7.60
N LEU A 3 1.32 -9.22 6.41
CA LEU A 3 1.04 -10.07 5.27
C LEU A 3 2.31 -10.87 4.92
N LEU A 4 2.19 -12.19 4.91
CA LEU A 4 3.31 -13.08 4.62
C LEU A 4 3.44 -13.29 3.11
N LEU A 5 4.60 -12.98 2.56
CA LEU A 5 4.95 -13.18 1.16
C LEU A 5 6.02 -14.27 1.05
N VAL A 6 5.69 -15.39 0.40
CA VAL A 6 6.65 -16.47 0.13
C VAL A 6 7.03 -16.40 -1.34
N LEU A 7 8.09 -15.64 -1.63
CA LEU A 7 8.51 -15.24 -2.97
C LEU A 7 10.03 -15.38 -3.13
N GLY A 8 10.48 -16.05 -4.17
CA GLY A 8 11.89 -16.14 -4.56
C GLY A 8 12.35 -14.89 -5.32
N SER A 9 11.53 -14.38 -6.23
CA SER A 9 11.81 -13.24 -7.10
C SER A 9 11.80 -11.91 -6.37
N ASP A 10 12.87 -11.11 -6.51
CA ASP A 10 12.94 -9.74 -5.99
C ASP A 10 11.98 -8.83 -6.75
N LYS A 11 11.94 -8.94 -8.07
CA LYS A 11 11.02 -8.17 -8.93
C LYS A 11 9.56 -8.34 -8.50
N THR A 12 9.13 -9.58 -8.24
CA THR A 12 7.76 -9.86 -7.80
C THR A 12 7.49 -9.26 -6.42
N PHE A 13 8.45 -9.33 -5.49
CA PHE A 13 8.32 -8.72 -4.17
C PHE A 13 8.22 -7.20 -4.24
N ASP A 14 9.06 -6.55 -5.06
CA ASP A 14 9.05 -5.10 -5.22
C ASP A 14 7.73 -4.62 -5.82
N ASN A 15 7.25 -5.30 -6.86
CA ASN A 15 5.95 -5.03 -7.46
C ASN A 15 4.82 -5.15 -6.42
N MET A 16 4.80 -6.26 -5.65
CA MET A 16 3.83 -6.44 -4.57
C MET A 16 3.90 -5.35 -3.51
N SER A 17 5.11 -4.93 -3.15
CA SER A 17 5.33 -3.89 -2.14
C SER A 17 4.72 -2.56 -2.54
N LEU A 18 4.79 -2.18 -3.83
CA LEU A 18 4.21 -0.96 -4.34
C LEU A 18 2.68 -0.91 -4.16
N PHE A 19 2.00 -2.04 -4.29
CA PHE A 19 0.54 -2.10 -4.22
C PHE A 19 0.01 -2.39 -2.81
N LEU A 20 0.75 -3.15 -1.99
CA LEU A 20 0.25 -3.63 -0.70
C LEU A 20 0.64 -2.74 0.49
N LYS A 21 1.84 -2.14 0.48
CA LYS A 21 2.25 -1.22 1.55
C LYS A 21 1.32 0.00 1.68
N PRO A 22 0.87 0.65 0.58
CA PRO A 22 -0.08 1.75 0.69
C PRO A 22 -1.43 1.37 1.29
N LEU A 23 -1.80 0.08 1.25
CA LEU A 23 -3.01 -0.46 1.91
C LEU A 23 -2.82 -0.66 3.42
N GLY A 24 -1.64 -0.36 3.96
CA GLY A 24 -1.35 -0.48 5.39
C GLY A 24 -0.82 -1.86 5.80
N PHE A 25 -0.47 -2.72 4.85
CA PHE A 25 0.16 -3.99 5.17
C PHE A 25 1.65 -3.83 5.50
N GLU A 26 2.09 -4.47 6.58
CA GLU A 26 3.48 -4.79 6.86
C GLU A 26 3.82 -6.08 6.12
N LEU A 27 4.74 -6.01 5.15
CA LEU A 27 5.09 -7.14 4.31
C LEU A 27 6.27 -7.89 4.90
N ILE A 28 6.06 -9.17 5.21
CA ILE A 28 7.11 -10.06 5.72
C ILE A 28 7.42 -11.07 4.62
N ARG A 29 8.66 -11.08 4.13
CA ARG A 29 9.08 -11.93 3.04
C ARG A 29 9.91 -13.11 3.50
N TYR A 30 9.59 -14.29 2.97
CA TYR A 30 10.44 -15.48 3.03
C TYR A 30 10.77 -15.99 1.63
N ARG A 31 12.04 -16.34 1.42
CA ARG A 31 12.52 -16.98 0.19
C ARG A 31 12.62 -18.51 0.35
N ASN A 32 12.08 -19.05 1.42
CA ASN A 32 12.09 -20.46 1.73
C ASN A 32 10.79 -20.82 2.44
N VAL A 33 10.10 -21.82 1.90
CA VAL A 33 8.80 -22.27 2.41
C VAL A 33 8.91 -22.85 3.81
N GLN A 34 9.96 -23.66 4.08
CA GLN A 34 10.14 -24.29 5.40
C GLN A 34 10.32 -23.21 6.49
N LYS A 35 11.19 -22.22 6.23
CA LYS A 35 11.40 -21.12 7.18
C LYS A 35 10.12 -20.29 7.40
N ALA A 36 9.29 -20.15 6.36
CA ALA A 36 8.01 -19.49 6.50
C ALA A 36 7.06 -20.26 7.42
N MET A 37 7.02 -21.59 7.28
CA MET A 37 6.22 -22.48 8.15
C MET A 37 6.73 -22.46 9.59
N ASP A 38 8.04 -22.52 9.80
CA ASP A 38 8.66 -22.54 11.13
C ASP A 38 8.37 -21.25 11.96
N ASN A 39 8.11 -20.13 11.28
CA ASN A 39 7.90 -18.83 11.92
C ASN A 39 6.45 -18.32 11.83
N ILE A 40 5.50 -19.14 11.37
CA ILE A 40 4.14 -18.69 11.08
C ILE A 40 3.41 -18.15 12.32
N ASP A 41 3.63 -18.78 13.47
CA ASP A 41 2.97 -18.41 14.73
C ASP A 41 3.51 -17.10 15.29
N GLU A 42 4.84 -16.85 15.14
CA GLU A 42 5.46 -15.59 15.56
C GLU A 42 5.03 -14.43 14.66
N ILE A 43 4.90 -14.70 13.36
CA ILE A 43 4.46 -13.69 12.39
C ILE A 43 2.99 -13.37 12.60
N ASP A 44 2.16 -14.38 12.82
CA ASP A 44 0.69 -14.32 12.88
C ASP A 44 0.09 -13.48 11.73
N PRO A 45 0.27 -13.93 10.46
CA PRO A 45 -0.14 -13.16 9.32
C PRO A 45 -1.66 -13.16 9.14
N VAL A 46 -2.21 -12.01 8.74
CA VAL A 46 -3.62 -11.88 8.36
C VAL A 46 -3.94 -12.46 6.98
N GLY A 47 -2.91 -12.85 6.22
CA GLY A 47 -3.04 -13.48 4.90
C GLY A 47 -1.68 -13.86 4.35
N ILE A 48 -1.67 -14.73 3.34
CA ILE A 48 -0.45 -15.30 2.74
C ILE A 48 -0.52 -15.18 1.23
N ILE A 49 0.57 -14.75 0.61
CA ILE A 49 0.75 -14.80 -0.84
C ILE A 49 1.98 -15.66 -1.13
N VAL A 50 1.83 -16.68 -1.96
CA VAL A 50 2.94 -17.58 -2.31
C VAL A 50 3.07 -17.76 -3.81
N SER A 51 4.30 -17.71 -4.34
CA SER A 51 4.57 -18.01 -5.74
C SER A 51 4.64 -19.52 -5.99
N ALA A 52 3.71 -20.03 -6.79
CA ALA A 52 3.78 -21.40 -7.28
C ALA A 52 4.84 -21.58 -8.36
N LYS A 53 5.27 -20.51 -9.03
CA LYS A 53 6.36 -20.52 -10.00
C LYS A 53 7.70 -20.73 -9.30
N ASP A 54 7.96 -19.99 -8.23
CA ASP A 54 9.20 -20.11 -7.45
C ASP A 54 9.22 -21.42 -6.63
N PHE A 55 8.07 -21.87 -6.15
CA PHE A 55 7.94 -23.04 -5.28
C PHE A 55 6.93 -24.09 -5.81
N PRO A 56 7.14 -24.68 -7.00
CA PRO A 56 6.12 -25.47 -7.71
C PRO A 56 5.69 -26.74 -6.96
N ARG A 57 6.56 -27.28 -6.11
CA ARG A 57 6.27 -28.47 -5.29
C ARG A 57 5.84 -28.12 -3.86
N HIS A 58 6.34 -27.01 -3.31
CA HIS A 58 6.24 -26.70 -1.89
C HIS A 58 5.05 -25.82 -1.52
N TRP A 59 4.46 -25.08 -2.46
CA TRP A 59 3.29 -24.27 -2.17
C TRP A 59 2.12 -25.08 -1.61
N LYS A 60 1.92 -26.32 -2.11
CA LYS A 60 0.88 -27.24 -1.61
C LYS A 60 1.12 -27.65 -0.16
N THR A 61 2.37 -27.88 0.20
CA THR A 61 2.76 -28.22 1.57
C THR A 61 2.47 -27.07 2.52
N LEU A 62 2.84 -25.85 2.12
CA LEU A 62 2.54 -24.64 2.88
C LEU A 62 1.03 -24.46 3.08
N VAL A 63 0.24 -24.59 1.99
CA VAL A 63 -1.22 -24.43 2.08
C VAL A 63 -1.84 -25.46 3.02
N ARG A 64 -1.46 -26.75 2.90
CA ARG A 64 -1.93 -27.79 3.81
C ARG A 64 -1.59 -27.52 5.26
N PHE A 65 -0.36 -27.09 5.52
CA PHE A 65 0.10 -26.75 6.85
C PHE A 65 -0.76 -25.62 7.46
N ILE A 66 -1.02 -24.56 6.71
CA ILE A 66 -1.85 -23.45 7.18
C ILE A 66 -3.31 -23.89 7.36
N ARG A 67 -3.86 -24.67 6.43
CA ARG A 67 -5.27 -25.13 6.50
C ARG A 67 -5.54 -26.13 7.60
N TYR A 68 -4.49 -26.75 8.15
CA TYR A 68 -4.62 -27.62 9.32
C TYR A 68 -5.04 -26.82 10.56
N GLU A 69 -4.59 -25.57 10.70
CA GLU A 69 -4.82 -24.74 11.90
C GLU A 69 -5.78 -23.57 11.64
N ARG A 70 -5.81 -23.04 10.41
CA ARG A 70 -6.54 -21.82 10.07
C ARG A 70 -7.44 -22.04 8.85
N SER A 71 -8.69 -21.66 9.00
CA SER A 71 -9.67 -21.71 7.89
C SER A 71 -9.33 -20.64 6.82
N LYS A 72 -9.97 -20.79 5.65
CA LYS A 72 -9.81 -19.81 4.56
C LYS A 72 -10.33 -18.41 4.89
N ASN A 73 -11.19 -18.29 5.89
CA ASN A 73 -11.72 -16.99 6.31
C ASN A 73 -10.80 -16.30 7.33
N GLU A 74 -10.06 -17.06 8.15
CA GLU A 74 -9.12 -16.55 9.14
C GLU A 74 -7.78 -16.14 8.54
N CYS A 75 -7.30 -16.93 7.55
CA CYS A 75 -6.05 -16.63 6.87
C CYS A 75 -6.19 -16.90 5.37
N PRO A 76 -6.60 -15.92 4.57
CA PRO A 76 -6.67 -16.06 3.12
C PRO A 76 -5.30 -16.35 2.50
N ILE A 77 -5.28 -17.31 1.57
CA ILE A 77 -4.10 -17.70 0.81
C ILE A 77 -4.31 -17.41 -0.66
N ILE A 78 -3.42 -16.62 -1.25
CA ILE A 78 -3.39 -16.29 -2.68
C ILE A 78 -2.17 -16.96 -3.30
N ILE A 79 -2.37 -17.70 -4.39
CA ILE A 79 -1.28 -18.29 -5.16
C ILE A 79 -0.98 -17.39 -6.35
N LEU A 80 0.27 -17.01 -6.50
CA LEU A 80 0.78 -16.41 -7.73
C LEU A 80 1.17 -17.55 -8.68
N LYS A 81 0.52 -17.60 -9.83
CA LYS A 81 0.75 -18.61 -10.86
C LYS A 81 1.51 -18.05 -12.05
N GLY A 82 2.34 -18.88 -12.67
CA GLY A 82 2.90 -18.56 -13.98
C GLY A 82 1.86 -18.70 -15.11
N ASP A 83 2.21 -18.26 -16.32
CA ASP A 83 1.33 -18.30 -17.49
C ASP A 83 0.92 -19.73 -17.87
N SER A 84 1.82 -20.70 -17.70
CA SER A 84 1.62 -22.13 -17.99
C SER A 84 1.24 -22.94 -16.75
N PHE A 85 0.33 -22.42 -15.91
CA PHE A 85 -0.09 -23.15 -14.71
C PHE A 85 -1.09 -24.26 -15.08
N PRO A 86 -0.77 -25.56 -14.85
CA PRO A 86 -1.58 -26.68 -15.31
C PRO A 86 -2.98 -26.69 -14.66
N GLU A 87 -3.98 -27.17 -15.41
CA GLU A 87 -5.36 -27.32 -14.90
C GLU A 87 -5.41 -28.24 -13.67
N GLU A 88 -4.60 -29.29 -13.65
CA GLU A 88 -4.48 -30.19 -12.50
C GLU A 88 -4.04 -29.45 -11.23
N GLU A 89 -3.14 -28.47 -11.35
CA GLU A 89 -2.69 -27.65 -10.21
C GLU A 89 -3.77 -26.63 -9.78
N ILE A 90 -4.60 -26.15 -10.72
CA ILE A 90 -5.80 -25.35 -10.40
C ILE A 90 -6.77 -26.15 -9.54
N ASN A 91 -7.07 -27.39 -9.95
CA ASN A 91 -7.96 -28.29 -9.22
C ASN A 91 -7.40 -28.61 -7.81
N LYS A 92 -6.09 -28.81 -7.69
CA LYS A 92 -5.42 -29.00 -6.38
C LYS A 92 -5.53 -27.76 -5.50
N ALA A 93 -5.38 -26.56 -6.07
CA ALA A 93 -5.53 -25.31 -5.34
C ALA A 93 -6.96 -25.14 -4.79
N MET A 94 -7.95 -25.47 -5.60
CA MET A 94 -9.36 -25.46 -5.17
C MET A 94 -9.62 -26.47 -4.04
N ALA A 95 -9.14 -27.72 -4.20
CA ALA A 95 -9.28 -28.77 -3.19
C ALA A 95 -8.56 -28.45 -1.86
N LEU A 96 -7.53 -27.62 -1.92
CA LEU A 96 -6.79 -27.13 -0.75
C LEU A 96 -7.37 -25.83 -0.17
N GLU A 97 -8.54 -25.38 -0.63
CA GLU A 97 -9.22 -24.17 -0.17
C GLU A 97 -8.37 -22.90 -0.31
N VAL A 98 -7.62 -22.76 -1.43
CA VAL A 98 -6.94 -21.51 -1.78
C VAL A 98 -7.99 -20.44 -2.09
N ASN A 99 -7.78 -19.22 -1.60
CA ASN A 99 -8.74 -18.12 -1.77
C ASN A 99 -8.70 -17.48 -3.15
N GLY A 100 -7.55 -17.57 -3.85
CA GLY A 100 -7.44 -17.04 -5.20
C GLY A 100 -6.18 -17.45 -5.93
N LEU A 101 -6.28 -17.45 -7.26
CA LEU A 101 -5.16 -17.64 -8.19
C LEU A 101 -4.99 -16.36 -9.01
N VAL A 102 -3.79 -15.79 -9.01
CA VAL A 102 -3.46 -14.54 -9.70
C VAL A 102 -2.20 -14.75 -10.54
N LEU A 103 -2.11 -14.13 -11.71
CA LEU A 103 -0.90 -14.17 -12.53
C LEU A 103 0.24 -13.42 -11.85
N GLU A 104 1.42 -14.04 -11.81
CA GLU A 104 2.61 -13.44 -11.17
C GLU A 104 3.18 -12.27 -11.96
N SER A 105 2.89 -12.16 -13.24
CA SER A 105 3.42 -11.10 -14.10
C SER A 105 2.96 -9.70 -13.73
N LEU A 106 2.01 -9.49 -12.83
CA LEU A 106 1.56 -8.20 -12.25
C LEU A 106 1.69 -6.93 -13.14
N GLU A 107 2.04 -7.12 -14.41
CA GLU A 107 2.19 -6.06 -15.42
C GLU A 107 0.82 -5.54 -15.87
N ASN A 108 -0.21 -6.37 -15.64
CA ASN A 108 -1.59 -6.00 -15.92
C ASN A 108 -2.24 -5.45 -14.64
N PRO A 109 -2.71 -4.19 -14.64
CA PRO A 109 -3.41 -3.58 -13.49
C PRO A 109 -4.55 -4.45 -12.92
N GLY A 110 -5.25 -5.21 -13.78
CA GLY A 110 -6.32 -6.11 -13.35
C GLY A 110 -5.87 -7.25 -12.42
N GLU A 111 -4.61 -7.68 -12.47
CA GLU A 111 -4.11 -8.73 -11.56
C GLU A 111 -3.84 -8.18 -10.16
N THR A 112 -3.36 -6.94 -10.04
CA THR A 112 -3.19 -6.28 -8.75
C THR A 112 -4.52 -5.93 -8.10
N GLU A 113 -5.52 -5.51 -8.87
CA GLU A 113 -6.89 -5.30 -8.40
C GLU A 113 -7.54 -6.58 -7.87
N LYS A 114 -7.29 -7.73 -8.53
CA LYS A 114 -7.75 -9.04 -8.04
C LYS A 114 -7.17 -9.36 -6.66
N ILE A 115 -5.88 -9.13 -6.44
CA ILE A 115 -5.25 -9.34 -5.14
C ILE A 115 -5.89 -8.45 -4.08
N GLN A 116 -6.06 -7.16 -4.38
CA GLN A 116 -6.69 -6.20 -3.47
C GLN A 116 -8.12 -6.60 -3.13
N THR A 117 -8.91 -6.98 -4.13
CA THR A 117 -10.30 -7.42 -3.95
C THR A 117 -10.39 -8.71 -3.12
N LEU A 118 -9.48 -9.66 -3.36
CA LEU A 118 -9.42 -10.91 -2.58
C LEU A 118 -9.05 -10.61 -1.12
N LEU A 119 -8.01 -9.81 -0.88
CA LEU A 119 -7.63 -9.44 0.47
C LEU A 119 -8.74 -8.68 1.19
N ALA A 120 -9.36 -7.70 0.55
CA ALA A 120 -10.45 -6.91 1.12
C ALA A 120 -11.68 -7.74 1.52
N ARG A 121 -11.90 -8.89 0.87
CA ARG A 121 -13.02 -9.79 1.18
C ARG A 121 -12.84 -10.56 2.49
N TYR A 122 -11.60 -10.93 2.82
CA TYR A 122 -11.28 -11.81 3.94
C TYR A 122 -10.57 -11.08 5.09
N VAL A 123 -9.72 -10.17 4.74
CA VAL A 123 -9.05 -9.33 5.73
C VAL A 123 -9.94 -8.12 5.93
N SER A 124 -10.64 -8.07 7.06
CA SER A 124 -11.25 -6.83 7.50
C SER A 124 -10.12 -5.86 7.77
N VAL A 125 -9.71 -5.15 6.72
CA VAL A 125 -8.86 -4.00 6.87
C VAL A 125 -9.66 -3.07 7.75
N GLU A 126 -9.38 -3.02 9.06
CA GLU A 126 -9.92 -2.00 9.97
C GLU A 126 -9.43 -0.60 9.59
N ASP A 127 -8.89 -0.48 8.40
CA ASP A 127 -8.69 0.81 7.80
C ASP A 127 -10.09 1.30 7.35
N LYS A 128 -10.79 1.96 8.26
CA LYS A 128 -11.99 2.77 7.98
C LYS A 128 -11.73 3.84 6.91
N ARG A 129 -10.57 3.81 6.29
CA ARG A 129 -10.10 4.75 5.28
C ARG A 129 -10.59 4.29 3.92
N LYS A 130 -11.49 5.06 3.38
CA LYS A 130 -12.04 4.84 2.02
C LYS A 130 -10.98 4.99 0.90
N ASN A 131 -9.76 5.51 1.22
CA ASN A 131 -8.78 5.94 0.22
C ASN A 131 -7.37 5.47 0.53
N ARG A 132 -6.68 5.00 -0.50
CA ARG A 132 -5.30 4.56 -0.50
C ARG A 132 -4.36 5.69 -0.05
N ARG A 133 -3.36 5.37 0.79
CA ARG A 133 -2.30 6.31 1.21
C ARG A 133 -0.97 5.91 0.61
N TYR A 134 -0.29 6.91 0.08
CA TYR A 134 1.06 6.79 -0.47
C TYR A 134 2.06 7.38 0.50
N ARG A 135 3.21 6.70 0.65
CA ARG A 135 4.39 7.26 1.32
C ARG A 135 5.34 7.73 0.24
N PRO A 136 5.75 9.00 0.24
CA PRO A 136 6.78 9.48 -0.68
C PRO A 136 8.07 8.68 -0.46
N GLU A 137 8.63 8.10 -1.51
CA GLU A 137 9.93 7.44 -1.52
C GLU A 137 10.81 8.22 -2.51
N GLY A 138 12.10 8.32 -2.26
CA GLY A 138 13.15 9.17 -2.85
C GLY A 138 13.03 9.76 -4.26
N TRP A 139 12.20 9.22 -5.14
CA TRP A 139 11.95 9.72 -6.50
C TRP A 139 10.52 10.31 -6.65
N THR A 140 9.57 10.07 -5.69
CA THR A 140 8.27 10.74 -5.68
C THR A 140 8.38 12.10 -5.03
N ARG A 141 8.03 13.15 -5.78
CA ARG A 141 8.10 14.50 -5.28
C ARG A 141 6.74 14.96 -4.79
N PHE A 142 6.64 15.04 -3.45
CA PHE A 142 5.52 15.70 -2.78
C PHE A 142 6.07 16.79 -1.88
N ASP A 143 5.73 18.04 -2.18
CA ASP A 143 6.03 19.18 -1.35
C ASP A 143 4.72 19.77 -0.84
N PHE A 144 4.62 20.04 0.46
CA PHE A 144 3.44 20.66 1.06
C PHE A 144 3.82 21.85 1.90
N ILE A 145 3.12 22.94 1.66
CA ILE A 145 3.28 24.20 2.40
C ILE A 145 1.88 24.69 2.75
N PHE A 146 1.74 25.26 3.94
CA PHE A 146 0.51 25.94 4.30
C PHE A 146 0.76 27.22 5.11
N SER A 147 -0.19 28.15 5.07
CA SER A 147 -0.18 29.34 5.93
C SER A 147 -0.86 29.04 7.25
N HIS A 148 -0.20 29.35 8.35
CA HIS A 148 -0.75 29.16 9.69
C HIS A 148 -2.00 30.02 9.90
N PRO A 149 -3.15 29.46 10.32
CA PRO A 149 -4.45 30.17 10.31
C PRO A 149 -4.52 31.39 11.23
N GLN A 150 -3.64 31.50 12.25
CA GLN A 150 -3.69 32.59 13.24
C GLN A 150 -2.64 33.66 13.01
N ASN A 151 -1.48 33.33 12.44
CA ASN A 151 -0.35 34.28 12.32
C ASN A 151 0.20 34.40 10.90
N GLU A 152 -0.44 33.71 9.93
CA GLU A 152 -0.14 33.76 8.50
C GLU A 152 1.30 33.32 8.13
N LYS A 153 2.08 32.78 9.06
CA LYS A 153 3.41 32.26 8.77
C LYS A 153 3.33 31.03 7.90
N TYR A 154 4.22 30.93 6.93
CA TYR A 154 4.33 29.72 6.12
C TYR A 154 4.99 28.60 6.91
N ILE A 155 4.33 27.46 6.90
CA ILE A 155 4.81 26.22 7.53
C ILE A 155 5.26 25.27 6.42
N THR A 156 6.56 24.95 6.45
CA THR A 156 7.21 23.96 5.57
C THR A 156 7.51 22.70 6.33
N GLY A 157 7.77 21.61 5.62
CA GLY A 157 8.09 20.32 6.24
C GLY A 157 8.07 19.16 5.26
N THR A 158 8.00 17.96 5.81
CA THR A 158 8.06 16.70 5.05
C THR A 158 6.69 16.03 4.99
N VAL A 159 6.26 15.66 3.80
CA VAL A 159 5.08 14.81 3.59
C VAL A 159 5.41 13.38 3.99
N LYS A 160 4.71 12.84 4.99
CA LYS A 160 4.87 11.45 5.44
C LYS A 160 3.96 10.50 4.69
N THR A 161 2.72 10.90 4.47
CA THR A 161 1.77 10.15 3.63
C THR A 161 0.78 11.11 2.98
N VAL A 162 0.32 10.76 1.79
CA VAL A 162 -0.73 11.49 1.06
C VAL A 162 -1.77 10.52 0.52
N SER A 163 -3.01 10.97 0.42
CA SER A 163 -4.12 10.26 -0.20
C SER A 163 -5.05 11.25 -0.90
N SER A 164 -6.05 10.78 -1.62
CA SER A 164 -7.07 11.63 -2.24
C SER A 164 -7.90 12.47 -1.24
N THR A 165 -7.84 12.16 0.06
CA THR A 165 -8.64 12.82 1.10
C THR A 165 -7.83 13.50 2.18
N GLY A 166 -6.50 13.41 2.17
CA GLY A 166 -5.72 14.04 3.21
C GLY A 166 -4.24 13.73 3.17
N ILE A 167 -3.52 14.37 4.08
CA ILE A 167 -2.07 14.36 4.17
C ILE A 167 -1.61 14.21 5.62
N ALA A 168 -0.53 13.44 5.83
CA ALA A 168 0.23 13.45 7.07
C ALA A 168 1.54 14.20 6.82
N PHE A 169 1.82 15.20 7.62
CA PHE A 169 2.88 16.20 7.40
C PHE A 169 3.67 16.40 8.68
N GLU A 170 4.99 16.36 8.60
CA GLU A 170 5.89 16.67 9.70
C GLU A 170 6.50 18.06 9.46
N PRO A 171 6.14 19.09 10.26
CA PRO A 171 6.70 20.42 10.15
C PRO A 171 8.21 20.45 10.41
N ASP A 172 8.97 21.26 9.67
CA ASP A 172 10.39 21.50 9.93
C ASP A 172 10.62 22.17 11.30
N HIS A 173 9.67 23.00 11.71
CA HIS A 173 9.69 23.71 12.99
C HIS A 173 8.41 23.42 13.79
N PRO A 174 8.35 22.33 14.57
CA PRO A 174 7.15 21.91 15.32
C PRO A 174 6.61 22.99 16.26
N ALA A 175 7.48 23.81 16.85
CA ALA A 175 7.07 24.91 17.73
C ALA A 175 6.12 25.93 17.06
N LEU A 176 6.17 26.06 15.73
CA LEU A 176 5.26 26.95 15.00
C LEU A 176 3.83 26.39 14.87
N THR A 177 3.61 25.15 15.23
CA THR A 177 2.32 24.46 15.07
C THR A 177 1.74 23.93 16.38
N GLU A 178 2.38 24.23 17.53
CA GLU A 178 1.93 23.75 18.86
C GLU A 178 0.56 24.28 19.27
N ASN A 179 0.20 25.47 18.80
CA ASN A 179 -1.08 26.10 19.09
C ASN A 179 -2.23 25.66 18.18
N LEU A 180 -1.95 24.86 17.15
CA LEU A 180 -2.97 24.31 16.27
C LEU A 180 -3.82 23.24 16.99
N LYS A 181 -5.14 23.29 16.76
CA LYS A 181 -6.11 22.40 17.39
C LYS A 181 -6.87 21.57 16.36
N THR A 182 -7.34 20.41 16.79
CA THR A 182 -8.25 19.60 15.98
C THR A 182 -9.46 20.42 15.56
N GLY A 183 -9.76 20.42 14.27
CA GLY A 183 -10.84 21.19 13.66
C GLY A 183 -10.40 22.52 13.05
N ASP A 184 -9.20 23.01 13.34
CA ASP A 184 -8.70 24.24 12.70
C ASP A 184 -8.69 24.08 11.18
N THR A 185 -9.20 25.11 10.50
CA THR A 185 -9.26 25.15 9.03
C THR A 185 -8.06 25.94 8.49
N VAL A 186 -7.37 25.37 7.53
CA VAL A 186 -6.22 25.94 6.85
C VAL A 186 -6.59 26.23 5.41
N GLN A 187 -6.71 27.53 5.06
CA GLN A 187 -7.23 27.96 3.76
C GLN A 187 -6.15 28.04 2.67
N TYR A 188 -4.94 28.44 3.05
CA TYR A 188 -3.85 28.64 2.09
C TYR A 188 -2.86 27.49 2.16
N CYS A 189 -3.21 26.43 1.44
CA CYS A 189 -2.38 25.24 1.28
C CYS A 189 -1.90 25.12 -0.16
N SER A 190 -0.69 24.64 -0.35
CA SER A 190 -0.15 24.26 -1.65
C SER A 190 0.48 22.88 -1.54
N LEU A 191 -0.02 21.93 -2.30
CA LEU A 191 0.51 20.58 -2.42
C LEU A 191 1.03 20.38 -3.84
N ARG A 192 2.34 20.20 -3.97
CA ARG A 192 2.92 19.71 -5.21
C ARG A 192 2.86 18.18 -5.23
N ALA A 193 2.36 17.62 -6.32
CA ALA A 193 2.31 16.19 -6.59
C ALA A 193 2.92 15.96 -8.00
N GLY A 194 4.20 15.60 -8.05
CA GLY A 194 4.97 15.59 -9.28
C GLY A 194 5.07 16.97 -9.92
N ASP A 195 4.55 17.10 -11.16
CA ASP A 195 4.52 18.35 -11.91
C ASP A 195 3.25 19.19 -11.65
N HIS A 196 2.29 18.64 -10.92
CA HIS A 196 1.05 19.32 -10.59
C HIS A 196 1.13 20.04 -9.23
N VAL A 197 0.48 21.19 -9.15
CA VAL A 197 0.28 21.92 -7.89
C VAL A 197 -1.21 22.06 -7.67
N VAL A 198 -1.67 21.66 -6.49
CA VAL A 198 -3.06 21.73 -6.07
C VAL A 198 -3.16 22.52 -4.74
N SER A 199 -4.27 23.22 -4.55
CA SER A 199 -4.49 24.14 -3.43
C SER A 199 -5.69 23.72 -2.56
N PRO A 200 -5.59 22.62 -1.81
CA PRO A 200 -6.70 22.13 -1.01
C PRO A 200 -7.04 23.07 0.15
N LEU A 201 -8.32 23.20 0.47
CA LEU A 201 -8.78 23.64 1.78
C LEU A 201 -8.62 22.46 2.74
N CYS A 202 -7.91 22.65 3.84
CA CYS A 202 -7.62 21.58 4.79
C CYS A 202 -8.27 21.79 6.15
N ALA A 203 -8.62 20.70 6.85
CA ALA A 203 -8.94 20.72 8.27
C ALA A 203 -7.93 19.86 9.04
N LEU A 204 -7.42 20.39 10.14
CA LEU A 204 -6.55 19.64 11.05
C LEU A 204 -7.37 18.58 11.80
N ARG A 205 -7.04 17.30 11.62
CA ARG A 205 -7.69 16.17 12.30
C ARG A 205 -6.91 15.69 13.51
N ARG A 206 -5.60 15.81 13.47
CA ARG A 206 -4.73 15.45 14.60
C ARG A 206 -3.52 16.39 14.64
N PRO A 207 -3.36 17.18 15.72
CA PRO A 207 -2.14 17.93 15.99
C PRO A 207 -1.04 17.02 16.53
N GLY A 208 0.20 17.53 16.64
CA GLY A 208 1.35 16.84 17.21
C GLY A 208 2.57 16.92 16.31
N LYS A 209 3.58 16.08 16.58
CA LYS A 209 4.81 16.02 15.77
C LYS A 209 4.51 15.79 14.28
N ILE A 210 3.53 14.95 13.99
CA ILE A 210 3.00 14.73 12.64
C ILE A 210 1.57 15.24 12.64
N LEU A 211 1.31 16.27 11.85
CA LEU A 211 -0.02 16.80 11.62
C LEU A 211 -0.78 15.90 10.66
N SER A 212 -2.02 15.55 10.99
CA SER A 212 -2.92 14.85 10.06
C SER A 212 -3.99 15.84 9.61
N MET A 213 -4.01 16.14 8.31
CA MET A 213 -4.96 17.05 7.71
C MET A 213 -5.86 16.33 6.73
N GLU A 214 -7.14 16.68 6.73
CA GLU A 214 -8.12 16.22 5.75
C GLU A 214 -8.34 17.32 4.71
N PHE A 215 -8.43 16.94 3.45
CA PHE A 215 -8.81 17.82 2.36
C PHE A 215 -10.32 17.98 2.34
N LEU A 216 -10.82 19.17 2.61
CA LEU A 216 -12.26 19.48 2.63
C LEU A 216 -12.80 19.79 1.24
N SER A 217 -12.04 20.58 0.46
CA SER A 217 -12.40 20.96 -0.90
C SER A 217 -11.15 21.34 -1.69
N PHE A 218 -11.32 21.38 -3.00
CA PHE A 218 -10.29 21.83 -3.95
C PHE A 218 -10.88 22.88 -4.90
N PRO A 219 -10.09 23.77 -5.46
CA PRO A 219 -10.45 24.53 -6.63
C PRO A 219 -10.85 23.62 -7.79
N LYS A 220 -11.54 24.19 -8.78
CA LYS A 220 -12.11 23.43 -9.91
C LYS A 220 -11.02 22.57 -10.61
N ASN A 221 -11.29 21.28 -10.78
CA ASN A 221 -10.45 20.25 -11.42
C ASN A 221 -9.16 19.84 -10.67
N GLU A 222 -8.74 20.51 -9.62
CA GLU A 222 -7.47 20.17 -8.92
C GLU A 222 -7.57 18.83 -8.18
N LYS A 223 -8.74 18.48 -7.67
CA LYS A 223 -8.94 17.18 -7.02
C LYS A 223 -8.75 16.02 -8.01
N GLU A 224 -9.31 16.16 -9.21
CA GLU A 224 -9.19 15.15 -10.26
C GLU A 224 -7.71 14.98 -10.70
N LEU A 225 -6.95 16.06 -10.80
CA LEU A 225 -5.51 16.02 -11.09
C LEU A 225 -4.74 15.24 -10.01
N LEU A 226 -5.04 15.49 -8.73
CA LEU A 226 -4.41 14.75 -7.63
C LEU A 226 -4.79 13.27 -7.67
N ASP A 227 -6.07 12.95 -7.88
CA ASP A 227 -6.56 11.57 -7.92
C ASP A 227 -5.90 10.79 -9.07
N ILE A 228 -5.86 11.34 -10.28
CA ILE A 228 -5.17 10.73 -11.45
C ILE A 228 -3.68 10.53 -11.18
N TYR A 229 -3.01 11.52 -10.58
CA TYR A 229 -1.58 11.40 -10.25
C TYR A 229 -1.35 10.25 -9.25
N LEU A 230 -2.15 10.18 -8.18
CA LEU A 230 -2.03 9.13 -7.16
C LEU A 230 -2.34 7.74 -7.72
N GLU A 231 -3.29 7.60 -8.65
CA GLU A 231 -3.61 6.33 -9.31
C GLU A 231 -2.46 5.83 -10.20
N ASN A 232 -1.78 6.75 -10.89
CA ASN A 232 -0.67 6.42 -11.80
C ASN A 232 0.67 6.22 -11.06
N LEU A 233 0.80 6.70 -9.83
CA LEU A 233 2.03 6.67 -9.05
C LEU A 233 2.70 5.28 -9.00
N PRO A 234 1.98 4.15 -8.76
CA PRO A 234 2.59 2.84 -8.74
C PRO A 234 3.23 2.41 -10.06
N LEU A 235 2.66 2.85 -11.19
CA LEU A 235 3.21 2.55 -12.53
C LEU A 235 4.47 3.36 -12.80
N GLU A 236 4.51 4.62 -12.37
CA GLU A 236 5.70 5.46 -12.47
C GLU A 236 6.84 4.92 -11.60
N GLU A 237 6.52 4.43 -10.40
CA GLU A 237 7.48 3.75 -9.52
C GLU A 237 8.11 2.53 -10.17
N LEU A 238 7.33 1.72 -10.85
CA LEU A 238 7.84 0.57 -11.58
C LEU A 238 8.81 0.96 -12.69
N LYS A 239 8.47 1.99 -13.47
CA LYS A 239 9.32 2.49 -14.56
C LYS A 239 10.65 3.04 -14.03
N ALA A 240 10.60 3.87 -12.99
CA ALA A 240 11.78 4.48 -12.39
C ALA A 240 12.77 3.43 -11.83
N LYS A 241 12.26 2.35 -11.21
CA LYS A 241 13.10 1.25 -10.73
C LYS A 241 13.75 0.46 -11.87
N GLN A 242 13.01 0.19 -12.94
CA GLN A 242 13.55 -0.51 -14.12
C GLN A 242 14.66 0.29 -14.82
N GLU A 243 14.55 1.63 -14.85
CA GLU A 243 15.58 2.51 -15.41
C GLU A 243 16.85 2.58 -14.55
N GLN A 244 16.72 2.40 -13.23
CA GLN A 244 17.87 2.35 -12.30
C GLN A 244 18.62 1.01 -12.37
N GLU A 245 17.93 -0.10 -12.64
CA GLU A 245 18.55 -1.43 -12.80
C GLU A 245 19.27 -1.60 -14.15
N GLN A 246 19.02 -0.72 -15.13
CA GLN A 246 19.67 -0.74 -16.46
C GLN A 246 20.88 0.19 -16.57
N LYS A 247 21.21 0.94 -15.52
CA LYS A 247 22.39 1.81 -15.42
C LYS A 247 23.42 1.22 -14.47
#